data_d854aa17a44ac7f54a3d387ed32f16be
#
_entry.id   d854aa17a44ac7f54a3d387ed32f16be
#
_cell.length_a   1.000
_cell.length_b   1.000
_cell.length_c   1.000
_cell.angle_alpha   90.00
_cell.angle_beta   90.00
_cell.angle_gamma   90.00
#
_symmetry.space_group_name_H-M   'P 1'
#
loop_
_entity.id
_entity.type
_entity.pdbx_description
1 polymer ?
#
loop_
_entity_poly.entity_id
_entity_poly.type
_entity_poly.pdbx_seq_one_letter_code
_entity_poly.pdbx_strand_id
1 'polypeptide(L)'
;MNIPIEYSLNKLGLPLMVTSSKPNLCFLIDTGATHNIVFSYVYEDIPQYFSALQDTYCIMGIEGTQQEVSQVETSISFDNMESRVTFSVIEANAAILQIQKESGMQIHGILGIPFLTQNKWILDFNNLSVQC
;
A
#
# COMPACT_ATOMS: atom_id res chain seq x y z
N MET A 1 10.72 -3.14 16.62
CA MET A 1 11.49 -3.26 15.38
C MET A 1 11.38 -1.97 14.60
N ASN A 2 12.48 -1.48 14.08
CA ASN A 2 12.51 -0.25 13.28
C ASN A 2 12.89 -0.58 11.84
N ILE A 3 12.07 -0.13 10.88
CA ILE A 3 12.33 -0.31 9.47
C ILE A 3 12.67 1.06 8.89
N PRO A 4 13.89 1.26 8.34
CA PRO A 4 14.26 2.57 7.81
C PRO A 4 13.50 2.91 6.53
N ILE A 5 13.09 4.18 6.42
CA ILE A 5 12.46 4.75 5.22
C ILE A 5 13.26 5.95 4.69
N GLU A 6 14.48 6.13 5.21
CA GLU A 6 15.34 7.27 4.87
C GLU A 6 15.62 7.37 3.38
N TYR A 7 15.94 6.23 2.74
CA TYR A 7 16.30 6.23 1.33
C TYR A 7 15.16 6.71 0.45
N SER A 8 13.95 6.18 0.64
CA SER A 8 12.79 6.56 -0.16
C SER A 8 12.37 8.01 0.09
N LEU A 9 12.44 8.47 1.34
CA LEU A 9 12.13 9.86 1.68
C LEU A 9 13.12 10.83 1.04
N ASN A 10 14.42 10.53 1.09
CA ASN A 10 15.45 11.42 0.53
C ASN A 10 15.46 11.40 -1.00
N LYS A 11 15.21 10.26 -1.63
CA LYS A 11 15.23 10.13 -3.09
C LYS A 11 13.93 10.56 -3.75
N LEU A 12 12.78 10.23 -3.15
CA LEU A 12 11.47 10.40 -3.79
C LEU A 12 10.55 11.34 -3.01
N GLY A 13 10.92 11.71 -1.77
CA GLY A 13 10.03 12.47 -0.89
C GLY A 13 8.84 11.68 -0.38
N LEU A 14 8.87 10.34 -0.50
CA LEU A 14 7.75 9.47 -0.17
C LEU A 14 8.18 8.32 0.73
N PRO A 15 7.37 7.95 1.74
CA PRO A 15 7.66 6.80 2.58
C PRO A 15 7.22 5.50 1.89
N LEU A 16 8.15 4.83 1.24
CA LEU A 16 7.93 3.55 0.57
C LEU A 16 8.53 2.41 1.37
N MET A 17 7.80 1.30 1.45
CA MET A 17 8.27 0.07 2.09
C MET A 17 8.04 -1.12 1.19
N VAL A 18 9.04 -2.01 1.14
CA VAL A 18 9.00 -3.24 0.36
C VAL A 18 8.80 -4.43 1.30
N THR A 19 7.84 -5.30 0.98
CA THR A 19 7.60 -6.51 1.77
C THR A 19 8.77 -7.47 1.68
N SER A 20 9.02 -8.20 2.77
CA SER A 20 10.00 -9.29 2.80
C SER A 20 9.43 -10.61 2.27
N SER A 21 8.10 -10.76 2.29
CA SER A 21 7.43 -11.93 1.70
C SER A 21 7.48 -11.91 0.17
N LYS A 22 7.44 -13.07 -0.43
CA LYS A 22 7.37 -13.21 -1.90
C LYS A 22 5.90 -13.31 -2.33
N PRO A 23 5.50 -12.58 -3.39
CA PRO A 23 6.31 -11.62 -4.15
C PRO A 23 6.63 -10.37 -3.33
N ASN A 24 7.78 -9.75 -3.60
CA ASN A 24 8.10 -8.47 -2.95
C ASN A 24 7.24 -7.37 -3.53
N LEU A 25 6.45 -6.73 -2.67
CA LEU A 25 5.54 -5.65 -3.05
C LEU A 25 5.99 -4.35 -2.40
N CYS A 26 5.98 -3.28 -3.18
CA CYS A 26 6.33 -1.94 -2.71
C CYS A 26 5.06 -1.16 -2.42
N PHE A 27 4.90 -0.71 -1.19
CA PHE A 27 3.74 0.05 -0.75
C PHE A 27 4.13 1.47 -0.35
N LEU A 28 3.30 2.42 -0.74
CA LEU A 28 3.34 3.77 -0.20
C LEU A 28 2.61 3.78 1.14
N ILE A 29 3.25 4.30 2.17
CA ILE A 29 2.62 4.53 3.47
C ILE A 29 1.91 5.88 3.41
N ASP A 30 0.59 5.89 3.55
CA ASP A 30 -0.21 7.10 3.38
C ASP A 30 -1.21 7.27 4.52
N THR A 31 -0.91 8.18 5.43
CA THR A 31 -1.78 8.50 6.57
C THR A 31 -3.05 9.25 6.16
N GLY A 32 -3.11 9.73 4.92
CA GLY A 32 -4.32 10.34 4.37
C GLY A 32 -5.26 9.36 3.68
N ALA A 33 -4.83 8.11 3.48
CA ALA A 33 -5.66 7.10 2.82
C ALA A 33 -6.57 6.39 3.82
N THR A 34 -7.87 6.38 3.54
CA THR A 34 -8.88 5.72 4.38
C THR A 34 -9.03 4.24 4.08
N HIS A 35 -8.36 3.75 3.06
CA HIS A 35 -8.38 2.35 2.62
C HIS A 35 -6.97 1.88 2.32
N ASN A 36 -6.73 0.58 2.51
CA ASN A 36 -5.55 -0.06 1.93
C ASN A 36 -5.87 -0.36 0.48
N ILE A 37 -4.94 -0.07 -0.41
CA ILE A 37 -5.17 -0.15 -1.86
C ILE A 37 -4.12 -1.06 -2.48
N VAL A 38 -4.56 -1.96 -3.35
CA VAL A 38 -3.69 -2.63 -4.31
C VAL A 38 -4.12 -2.16 -5.71
N PHE A 39 -3.15 -1.78 -6.54
CA PHE A 39 -3.48 -1.28 -7.87
C PHE A 39 -3.95 -2.43 -8.77
N SER A 40 -4.91 -2.11 -9.66
CA SER A 40 -5.57 -3.11 -10.50
C SER A 40 -4.59 -3.91 -11.36
N TYR A 41 -3.53 -3.27 -11.88
CA TYR A 41 -2.54 -3.96 -12.68
C TYR A 41 -1.77 -5.03 -11.89
N VAL A 42 -1.62 -4.85 -10.58
CA VAL A 42 -0.97 -5.85 -9.71
C VAL A 42 -1.87 -7.07 -9.55
N TYR A 43 -3.14 -6.85 -9.26
CA TYR A 43 -4.09 -7.93 -9.10
C TYR A 43 -4.28 -8.71 -10.42
N GLU A 44 -4.28 -8.02 -11.54
CA GLU A 44 -4.36 -8.66 -12.86
C GLU A 44 -3.11 -9.49 -13.20
N ASP A 45 -1.94 -9.03 -12.75
CA ASP A 45 -0.66 -9.68 -13.02
C ASP A 45 -0.42 -10.92 -12.16
N ILE A 46 -0.78 -10.85 -10.87
CA ILE A 46 -0.52 -11.91 -9.89
C ILE A 46 -1.76 -12.26 -9.05
N PRO A 47 -2.90 -12.59 -9.68
CA PRO A 47 -4.15 -12.80 -8.94
C PRO A 47 -4.09 -13.96 -7.96
N GLN A 48 -3.18 -14.92 -8.16
CA GLN A 48 -3.04 -16.10 -7.31
C GLN A 48 -2.58 -15.78 -5.88
N TYR A 49 -2.00 -14.60 -5.66
CA TYR A 49 -1.56 -14.18 -4.32
C TYR A 49 -2.66 -13.50 -3.51
N PHE A 50 -3.83 -13.30 -4.11
CA PHE A 50 -4.95 -12.60 -3.48
C PHE A 50 -6.19 -13.48 -3.41
N SER A 51 -6.91 -13.39 -2.31
CA SER A 51 -8.22 -14.05 -2.17
C SER A 51 -9.30 -12.99 -2.39
N ALA A 52 -10.14 -13.20 -3.40
CA ALA A 52 -11.24 -12.28 -3.68
C ALA A 52 -12.28 -12.36 -2.56
N LEU A 53 -12.71 -11.21 -2.05
CA LEU A 53 -13.80 -11.11 -1.09
C LEU A 53 -15.11 -10.89 -1.85
N GLN A 54 -16.20 -11.42 -1.31
CA GLN A 54 -17.49 -11.40 -2.00
C GLN A 54 -18.15 -10.03 -1.98
N ASP A 55 -17.83 -9.22 -0.97
CA ASP A 55 -18.47 -7.92 -0.81
C ASP A 55 -17.72 -6.87 -1.62
N THR A 56 -18.49 -6.08 -2.38
CA THR A 56 -17.98 -4.87 -3.00
C THR A 56 -18.11 -3.70 -2.01
N TYR A 57 -17.23 -2.74 -2.14
CA TYR A 57 -17.19 -1.58 -1.28
C TYR A 57 -17.28 -0.31 -2.10
N CYS A 58 -18.04 0.69 -1.62
CA CYS A 58 -18.11 1.97 -2.29
C CYS A 58 -17.11 2.94 -1.69
N ILE A 59 -16.23 3.47 -2.53
CA ILE A 59 -15.27 4.50 -2.16
C ILE A 59 -15.74 5.82 -2.75
N MET A 60 -15.76 6.88 -1.94
CA MET A 60 -16.04 8.22 -2.40
C MET A 60 -14.76 8.88 -2.87
N GLY A 61 -14.69 9.27 -4.12
CA GLY A 61 -13.60 10.05 -4.66
C GLY A 61 -13.66 11.50 -4.20
N ILE A 62 -12.57 12.24 -4.42
CA ILE A 62 -12.42 13.65 -4.06
C ILE A 62 -13.51 14.50 -4.72
N GLU A 63 -14.00 14.09 -5.89
CA GLU A 63 -15.03 14.79 -6.66
C GLU A 63 -16.46 14.47 -6.19
N GLY A 64 -16.62 13.71 -5.11
CA GLY A 64 -17.92 13.30 -4.59
C GLY A 64 -18.57 12.15 -5.35
N THR A 65 -17.92 11.57 -6.36
CA THR A 65 -18.40 10.39 -7.06
C THR A 65 -18.17 9.14 -6.24
N GLN A 66 -19.19 8.28 -6.14
CA GLN A 66 -19.03 6.96 -5.54
C GLN A 66 -18.54 5.97 -6.58
N GLN A 67 -17.50 5.22 -6.24
CA GLN A 67 -17.00 4.14 -7.06
C GLN A 67 -17.13 2.83 -6.30
N GLU A 68 -17.75 1.85 -6.94
CA GLU A 68 -17.80 0.49 -6.43
C GLU A 68 -16.49 -0.21 -6.76
N VAL A 69 -15.84 -0.77 -5.76
CA VAL A 69 -14.54 -1.44 -5.93
C VAL A 69 -14.58 -2.85 -5.36
N SER A 70 -13.84 -3.74 -6.00
CA SER A 70 -13.62 -5.09 -5.50
C SER A 70 -12.66 -5.06 -4.33
N GLN A 71 -12.85 -5.98 -3.39
CA GLN A 71 -11.93 -6.17 -2.27
C GLN A 71 -11.26 -7.53 -2.37
N VAL A 72 -9.99 -7.55 -2.02
CA VAL A 72 -9.16 -8.74 -1.99
C VAL A 72 -8.40 -8.78 -0.67
N GLU A 73 -7.90 -9.94 -0.31
CA GLU A 73 -7.16 -10.15 0.92
C GLU A 73 -5.90 -10.95 0.64
N THR A 74 -4.81 -10.58 1.28
CA THR A 74 -3.57 -11.34 1.24
C THR A 74 -2.77 -11.13 2.51
N SER A 75 -1.81 -12.01 2.77
CA SER A 75 -0.85 -11.83 3.85
C SER A 75 0.41 -11.19 3.31
N ILE A 76 0.89 -10.17 4.00
CA ILE A 76 2.16 -9.50 3.70
C ILE A 76 3.05 -9.54 4.93
N SER A 77 4.37 -9.54 4.72
CA SER A 77 5.33 -9.56 5.81
C SER A 77 6.37 -8.46 5.64
N PHE A 78 6.74 -7.87 6.77
CA PHE A 78 7.88 -6.97 6.87
C PHE A 78 8.80 -7.55 7.95
N ASP A 79 9.92 -8.16 7.54
CA ASP A 79 10.81 -8.92 8.41
C ASP A 79 10.05 -9.99 9.21
N ASN A 80 9.99 -9.89 10.54
CA ASN A 80 9.34 -10.86 11.41
C ASN A 80 7.85 -10.59 11.65
N MET A 81 7.32 -9.49 11.10
CA MET A 81 5.92 -9.12 11.26
C MET A 81 5.12 -9.59 10.05
N GLU A 82 4.08 -10.37 10.29
CA GLU A 82 3.13 -10.79 9.25
C GLU A 82 1.75 -10.23 9.55
N SER A 83 1.06 -9.77 8.51
CA SER A 83 -0.29 -9.22 8.65
C SER A 83 -1.18 -9.69 7.50
N ARG A 84 -2.40 -10.06 7.85
CA ARG A 84 -3.46 -10.31 6.88
C ARG A 84 -4.15 -8.99 6.58
N VAL A 85 -4.16 -8.59 5.31
CA VAL A 85 -4.60 -7.24 4.91
C VAL A 85 -5.70 -7.33 3.87
N THR A 86 -6.74 -6.53 4.07
CA THR A 86 -7.80 -6.32 3.09
C THR A 86 -7.46 -5.09 2.25
N PHE A 87 -7.48 -5.26 0.94
CA PHE A 87 -7.19 -4.22 -0.03
C PHE A 87 -8.41 -3.95 -0.91
N SER A 88 -8.62 -2.68 -1.23
CA SER A 88 -9.50 -2.28 -2.32
C SER A 88 -8.71 -2.26 -3.62
N VAL A 89 -9.24 -2.85 -4.68
CA VAL A 89 -8.59 -2.89 -6.00
C VAL A 89 -8.95 -1.63 -6.75
N ILE A 90 -7.97 -0.76 -6.99
CA ILE A 90 -8.18 0.55 -7.61
C ILE A 90 -7.16 0.74 -8.72
N GLU A 91 -7.57 1.39 -9.80
CA GLU A 91 -6.66 1.77 -10.88
C GLU A 91 -5.67 2.84 -10.39
N ALA A 92 -4.40 2.68 -10.74
CA ALA A 92 -3.37 3.65 -10.39
C ALA A 92 -3.64 4.98 -11.10
N ASN A 93 -3.57 6.07 -10.33
CA ASN A 93 -3.80 7.40 -10.88
C ASN A 93 -2.54 7.94 -11.59
N ALA A 94 -2.69 9.09 -12.27
CA ALA A 94 -1.61 9.70 -13.03
C ALA A 94 -0.40 10.05 -12.15
N ALA A 95 -0.61 10.44 -10.89
CA ALA A 95 0.48 10.78 -9.97
C ALA A 95 1.33 9.55 -9.65
N ILE A 96 0.72 8.41 -9.38
CA ILE A 96 1.41 7.14 -9.13
C ILE A 96 2.20 6.70 -10.38
N LEU A 97 1.58 6.77 -11.55
CA LEU A 97 2.24 6.40 -12.80
C LEU A 97 3.44 7.30 -13.09
N GLN A 98 3.35 8.57 -12.79
CA GLN A 98 4.45 9.52 -12.94
C GLN A 98 5.61 9.20 -11.98
N ILE A 99 5.32 8.87 -10.73
CA ILE A 99 6.33 8.47 -9.76
C ILE A 99 7.08 7.22 -10.21
N GLN A 100 6.36 6.24 -10.74
CA GLN A 100 6.95 5.00 -11.29
C GLN A 100 7.88 5.31 -12.47
N LYS A 101 7.45 6.19 -13.35
CA LYS A 101 8.22 6.59 -14.53
C LYS A 101 9.51 7.32 -14.13
N GLU A 102 9.44 8.23 -13.18
CA GLU A 102 10.59 9.03 -12.75
C GLU A 102 11.57 8.23 -11.89
N SER A 103 11.08 7.34 -11.02
CA SER A 103 11.90 6.59 -10.08
C SER A 103 12.43 5.28 -10.64
N GLY A 104 11.77 4.72 -11.65
CA GLY A 104 12.02 3.36 -12.13
C GLY A 104 11.55 2.28 -11.17
N MET A 105 10.85 2.65 -10.10
CA MET A 105 10.30 1.71 -9.11
C MET A 105 8.82 1.51 -9.35
N GLN A 106 8.37 0.25 -9.33
CA GLN A 106 6.96 -0.07 -9.39
C GLN A 106 6.35 0.06 -8.00
N ILE A 107 5.24 0.82 -7.90
CA ILE A 107 4.46 0.93 -6.68
C ILE A 107 3.24 0.03 -6.81
N HIS A 108 3.10 -0.94 -5.91
CA HIS A 108 2.06 -1.96 -6.01
C HIS A 108 0.76 -1.54 -5.32
N GLY A 109 0.85 -0.68 -4.31
CA GLY A 109 -0.32 -0.25 -3.58
C GLY A 109 -0.01 0.77 -2.50
N ILE A 110 -1.02 0.98 -1.65
CA ILE A 110 -0.98 1.95 -0.55
C ILE A 110 -1.40 1.25 0.73
N LEU A 111 -0.61 1.42 1.79
CA LEU A 111 -1.00 1.05 3.14
C LEU A 111 -1.53 2.29 3.83
N GLY A 112 -2.83 2.31 4.09
CA GLY A 112 -3.53 3.45 4.66
C GLY A 112 -3.79 3.30 6.16
N ILE A 113 -4.65 4.14 6.66
CA ILE A 113 -5.03 4.17 8.08
C ILE A 113 -5.48 2.80 8.60
N PRO A 114 -6.27 1.99 7.87
CA PRO A 114 -6.70 0.68 8.40
C PRO A 114 -5.53 -0.24 8.73
N PHE A 115 -4.50 -0.28 7.87
CA PHE A 115 -3.30 -1.08 8.13
C PHE A 115 -2.50 -0.52 9.31
N LEU A 116 -2.29 0.79 9.32
CA LEU A 116 -1.45 1.45 10.32
C LEU A 116 -2.06 1.31 11.73
N THR A 117 -3.38 1.43 11.85
CA THR A 117 -4.08 1.25 13.11
C THR A 117 -4.13 -0.20 13.56
N GLN A 118 -4.41 -1.11 12.65
CA GLN A 118 -4.47 -2.55 12.94
C GLN A 118 -3.14 -3.04 13.51
N ASN A 119 -2.04 -2.58 12.93
CA ASN A 119 -0.69 -3.04 13.29
C ASN A 119 0.01 -2.10 14.28
N LYS A 120 -0.63 -1.00 14.66
CA LYS A 120 -0.11 -0.02 15.64
C LYS A 120 1.26 0.51 15.25
N TRP A 121 1.43 0.82 13.96
CA TRP A 121 2.68 1.36 13.46
C TRP A 121 2.86 2.82 13.85
N ILE A 122 4.10 3.21 14.09
CA ILE A 122 4.49 4.59 14.38
C ILE A 122 5.41 5.06 13.26
N LEU A 123 5.03 6.15 12.60
CA LEU A 123 5.90 6.83 11.64
C LEU A 123 6.78 7.81 12.42
N ASP A 124 8.08 7.56 12.40
CA ASP A 124 9.05 8.37 13.11
C ASP A 124 9.85 9.19 12.12
N PHE A 125 9.43 10.45 11.92
CA PHE A 125 10.11 11.35 11.00
C PHE A 125 11.39 11.96 11.60
N ASN A 126 11.60 11.81 12.89
CA ASN A 126 12.85 12.24 13.52
C ASN A 126 14.01 11.28 13.16
N ASN A 127 13.74 9.97 13.20
CA ASN A 127 14.71 8.93 12.87
C ASN A 127 14.54 8.36 11.46
N LEU A 128 13.58 8.85 10.67
CA LEU A 128 13.24 8.41 9.33
C LEU A 128 13.03 6.88 9.28
N SER A 129 12.19 6.41 10.18
CA SER A 129 11.90 4.98 10.31
C SER A 129 10.42 4.73 10.64
N VAL A 130 9.99 3.49 10.44
CA VAL A 130 8.71 2.99 10.91
C VAL A 130 8.98 2.08 12.09
N GLN A 131 8.28 2.32 13.21
CA GLN A 131 8.32 1.44 14.37
C GLN A 131 7.13 0.47 14.31
N CYS A 132 7.40 -0.78 14.36
CA CYS A 132 6.40 -1.84 14.30
C CYS A 132 6.66 -3.01 15.25
#